data_a32f3af3f6829fee02fb57cf3404aee7
#
_entry.id   a32f3af3f6829fee02fb57cf3404aee7
#
_cell.length_a   1.000
_cell.length_b   1.000
_cell.length_c   1.000
_cell.angle_alpha   90.00
_cell.angle_beta   90.00
_cell.angle_gamma   90.00
#
_symmetry.space_group_name_H-M   'P 1'
#
loop_
_entity.id
_entity.type
_entity.pdbx_description
1 polymer ?
#
loop_
_entity_poly.entity_id
_entity_poly.type
_entity_poly.pdbx_seq_one_letter_code
_entity_poly.pdbx_strand_id
1 'polypeptide(L)'
;MTVYKKGDIVLVPFPFSDQTFIKKRPAVIISSDVYNSHSLDIIIMAVTSNLKNSIMTNECEIKDYSSAGLLKPSIIKSAISTIDKSLVLKRLGSLSSEDSDSLNKILRELLAL
;
A
#
# COMPACT_ATOMS: atom_id res chain seq x y z
N MET A 1 15.17 -7.79 13.50
CA MET A 1 14.96 -7.69 12.03
C MET A 1 13.46 -7.61 11.75
N THR A 2 13.06 -6.65 10.95
CA THR A 2 11.64 -6.47 10.63
C THR A 2 11.24 -7.38 9.48
N VAL A 3 10.15 -8.11 9.67
CA VAL A 3 9.58 -8.98 8.63
C VAL A 3 8.36 -8.27 8.04
N TYR A 4 8.43 -7.96 6.75
CA TYR A 4 7.31 -7.34 6.03
C TYR A 4 6.54 -8.40 5.25
N LYS A 5 5.23 -8.32 5.33
CA LYS A 5 4.34 -9.29 4.68
C LYS A 5 3.43 -8.58 3.68
N LYS A 6 3.05 -9.29 2.64
CA LYS A 6 2.04 -8.80 1.71
C LYS A 6 0.76 -8.45 2.47
N GLY A 7 0.22 -7.27 2.20
CA GLY A 7 -0.97 -6.77 2.89
C GLY A 7 -0.67 -5.90 4.10
N ASP A 8 0.58 -5.82 4.53
CA ASP A 8 0.93 -4.89 5.60
C ASP A 8 0.77 -3.46 5.11
N ILE A 9 0.25 -2.60 6.00
CA ILE A 9 0.16 -1.16 5.76
C ILE A 9 1.34 -0.52 6.48
N VAL A 10 2.14 0.22 5.71
CA VAL A 10 3.36 0.86 6.21
C VAL A 10 3.32 2.35 5.93
N LEU A 11 4.01 3.12 6.76
CA LEU A 11 4.18 4.55 6.55
C LEU A 11 5.51 4.78 5.85
N VAL A 12 5.47 5.45 4.71
CA VAL A 12 6.66 5.67 3.88
C VAL A 12 6.70 7.12 3.39
N PRO A 13 7.90 7.63 3.09
CA PRO A 13 7.99 8.92 2.40
C PRO A 13 7.60 8.74 0.94
N PHE A 14 6.70 9.59 0.46
CA PHE A 14 6.29 9.58 -0.94
C PHE A 14 6.70 10.89 -1.58
N PRO A 15 7.44 10.86 -2.67
CA PRO A 15 7.80 12.09 -3.38
C PRO A 15 6.59 12.64 -4.11
N PHE A 16 6.53 13.94 -4.22
CA PHE A 16 5.53 14.66 -5.01
C PHE A 16 6.15 15.13 -6.31
N SER A 17 5.27 15.47 -7.25
CA SER A 17 5.73 15.86 -8.58
C SER A 17 6.68 17.05 -8.58
N ASP A 18 6.58 17.95 -7.61
CA ASP A 18 7.48 19.10 -7.52
C ASP A 18 8.80 18.78 -6.83
N GLN A 19 8.88 17.66 -6.17
CA GLN A 19 10.07 17.13 -5.51
C GLN A 19 10.75 18.07 -4.51
N THR A 20 10.10 19.14 -4.13
CA THR A 20 10.66 20.07 -3.17
C THR A 20 10.47 19.62 -1.73
N PHE A 21 9.56 18.68 -1.50
CA PHE A 21 9.36 18.08 -0.19
C PHE A 21 8.76 16.67 -0.33
N ILE A 22 8.86 15.93 0.76
CA ILE A 22 8.37 14.56 0.84
C ILE A 22 7.33 14.51 1.94
N LYS A 23 6.16 13.93 1.65
CA LYS A 23 5.15 13.66 2.66
C LYS A 23 5.20 12.21 3.08
N LYS A 24 4.88 11.98 4.34
CA LYS A 24 4.69 10.63 4.86
C LYS A 24 3.30 10.16 4.47
N ARG A 25 3.20 9.00 3.85
CA ARG A 25 1.91 8.45 3.40
C ARG A 25 1.84 6.97 3.70
N PRO A 26 0.62 6.46 3.96
CA PRO A 26 0.46 5.02 4.05
C PRO A 26 0.55 4.39 2.69
N ALA A 27 1.00 3.15 2.67
CA ALA A 27 1.08 2.32 1.48
C ALA A 27 0.86 0.88 1.88
N VAL A 28 0.36 0.06 0.95
CA VAL A 28 0.18 -1.36 1.17
C VAL A 28 1.30 -2.12 0.47
N ILE A 29 1.85 -3.11 1.14
CA ILE A 29 2.86 -3.99 0.55
C ILE A 29 2.16 -5.00 -0.33
N ILE A 30 2.54 -5.05 -1.61
CA ILE A 30 1.96 -5.98 -2.58
C ILE A 30 2.92 -7.08 -3.00
N SER A 31 4.21 -6.93 -2.66
CA SER A 31 5.19 -7.97 -2.96
C SER A 31 5.06 -9.16 -2.02
N SER A 32 5.43 -10.34 -2.51
CA SER A 32 5.30 -11.59 -1.76
C SER A 32 6.21 -11.61 -0.54
N ASP A 33 5.84 -12.42 0.45
CA ASP A 33 6.64 -12.60 1.66
C ASP A 33 8.05 -13.10 1.33
N VAL A 34 8.16 -13.99 0.33
CA VAL A 34 9.45 -14.50 -0.13
C VAL A 34 10.31 -13.37 -0.70
N TYR A 35 9.73 -12.57 -1.60
CA TYR A 35 10.45 -11.42 -2.16
C TYR A 35 10.91 -10.47 -1.06
N ASN A 36 10.01 -10.14 -0.14
CA ASN A 36 10.30 -9.19 0.94
C ASN A 36 11.41 -9.66 1.86
N SER A 37 11.55 -10.98 2.05
CA SER A 37 12.59 -11.53 2.93
C SER A 37 13.96 -11.63 2.26
N HIS A 38 13.99 -11.73 0.92
CA HIS A 38 15.24 -11.94 0.18
C HIS A 38 15.74 -10.69 -0.52
N SER A 39 14.90 -9.68 -0.70
CA SER A 39 15.26 -8.44 -1.39
C SER A 39 15.53 -7.33 -0.40
N LEU A 40 16.34 -6.35 -0.80
CA LEU A 40 16.50 -5.10 -0.06
C LEU A 40 15.29 -4.18 -0.29
N ASP A 41 14.44 -4.51 -1.25
CA ASP A 41 13.29 -3.72 -1.64
C ASP A 41 11.98 -4.38 -1.27
N ILE A 42 10.91 -3.58 -1.28
CA ILE A 42 9.53 -4.03 -1.26
C ILE A 42 8.77 -3.29 -2.35
N ILE A 43 7.68 -3.88 -2.81
CA ILE A 43 6.81 -3.26 -3.81
C ILE A 43 5.52 -2.83 -3.10
N ILE A 44 5.12 -1.59 -3.31
CA ILE A 44 4.01 -0.98 -2.59
C ILE A 44 3.03 -0.32 -3.55
N MET A 45 1.78 -0.17 -3.08
CA MET A 45 0.78 0.68 -3.72
C MET A 45 0.38 1.78 -2.75
N ALA A 46 0.19 2.98 -3.27
CA ALA A 46 -0.18 4.13 -2.45
C ALA A 46 -1.59 3.98 -1.88
N VAL A 47 -1.78 4.45 -0.66
CA VAL A 47 -3.07 4.50 0.03
C VAL A 47 -3.39 5.96 0.32
N THR A 48 -4.62 6.37 0.05
CA THR A 48 -5.04 7.75 0.31
C THR A 48 -6.41 7.78 0.98
N SER A 49 -6.59 8.75 1.87
CA SER A 49 -7.90 9.06 2.45
C SER A 49 -8.64 10.13 1.67
N ASN A 50 -8.04 10.66 0.61
CA ASN A 50 -8.70 11.65 -0.24
C ASN A 50 -9.62 10.94 -1.22
N LEU A 51 -10.92 10.94 -0.92
CA LEU A 51 -11.93 10.25 -1.73
C LEU A 51 -12.64 11.18 -2.72
N LYS A 52 -12.16 12.41 -2.88
CA LYS A 52 -12.84 13.42 -3.71
C LYS A 52 -12.95 13.02 -5.16
N ASN A 53 -12.01 12.26 -5.67
CA ASN A 53 -11.99 11.89 -7.09
C ASN A 53 -12.66 10.55 -7.35
N SER A 54 -13.58 10.15 -6.51
CA SER A 54 -14.29 8.89 -6.59
C SER A 54 -13.40 7.70 -6.95
N ILE A 55 -13.85 6.51 -6.65
CA ILE A 55 -13.09 5.31 -6.94
C ILE A 55 -13.05 5.08 -8.45
N MET A 56 -11.86 5.14 -9.01
CA MET A 56 -11.63 4.82 -10.41
C MET A 56 -11.55 3.32 -10.60
N THR A 57 -11.70 2.87 -11.85
CA THR A 57 -11.43 1.48 -12.19
C THR A 57 -10.01 1.11 -11.72
N ASN A 58 -9.87 -0.07 -11.13
CA ASN A 58 -8.59 -0.59 -10.62
C ASN A 58 -8.12 0.10 -9.35
N GLU A 59 -9.02 0.75 -8.62
CA GLU A 59 -8.75 1.22 -7.26
C GLU A 59 -9.57 0.39 -6.28
N CYS A 60 -9.03 0.21 -5.08
CA CYS A 60 -9.61 -0.70 -4.09
C CYS A 60 -9.92 0.05 -2.81
N GLU A 61 -11.18 -0.02 -2.38
CA GLU A 61 -11.57 0.52 -1.08
C GLU A 61 -11.10 -0.39 0.03
N ILE A 62 -10.54 0.19 1.10
CA ILE A 62 -10.18 -0.55 2.31
C ILE A 62 -11.39 -0.45 3.25
N LYS A 63 -12.18 -1.53 3.30
CA LYS A 63 -13.41 -1.55 4.10
C LYS A 63 -13.11 -1.59 5.59
N ASP A 64 -12.11 -2.35 5.99
CA ASP A 64 -11.70 -2.44 7.39
C ASP A 64 -10.43 -1.60 7.62
N TYR A 65 -10.58 -0.29 7.48
CA TYR A 65 -9.44 0.61 7.63
C TYR A 65 -8.90 0.62 9.06
N SER A 66 -9.74 0.31 10.04
CA SER A 66 -9.32 0.27 11.44
C SER A 66 -8.28 -0.82 11.69
N SER A 67 -8.53 -2.05 11.20
CA SER A 67 -7.56 -3.14 11.28
C SER A 67 -6.28 -2.83 10.51
N ALA A 68 -6.40 -2.05 9.46
CA ALA A 68 -5.24 -1.63 8.67
C ALA A 68 -4.42 -0.54 9.36
N GLY A 69 -4.87 -0.08 10.54
CA GLY A 69 -4.16 0.97 11.29
C GLY A 69 -4.36 2.36 10.73
N LEU A 70 -5.43 2.57 9.96
CA LEU A 70 -5.74 3.85 9.35
C LEU A 70 -6.82 4.57 10.17
N LEU A 71 -6.78 5.90 10.15
CA LEU A 71 -7.69 6.72 10.95
C LEU A 71 -8.96 7.10 10.19
N LYS A 72 -8.97 6.93 8.87
CA LYS A 72 -10.07 7.36 7.99
C LYS A 72 -10.33 6.32 6.92
N PRO A 73 -11.55 6.29 6.37
CA PRO A 73 -11.80 5.51 5.17
C PRO A 73 -10.80 5.85 4.09
N SER A 74 -10.25 4.86 3.43
CA SER A 74 -9.14 5.02 2.50
C SER A 74 -9.31 4.10 1.31
N ILE A 75 -8.62 4.43 0.22
CA ILE A 75 -8.56 3.61 -0.98
C ILE A 75 -7.11 3.31 -1.33
N ILE A 76 -6.90 2.17 -1.98
CA ILE A 76 -5.60 1.79 -2.55
C ILE A 76 -5.60 2.28 -3.99
N LYS A 77 -4.65 3.14 -4.31
CA LYS A 77 -4.52 3.70 -5.65
C LYS A 77 -3.60 2.83 -6.51
N SER A 78 -3.80 2.90 -7.83
CA SER A 78 -2.99 2.15 -8.79
C SER A 78 -1.59 2.73 -8.99
N ALA A 79 -1.04 3.35 -7.97
CA ALA A 79 0.30 3.91 -7.98
C ALA A 79 1.26 2.90 -7.34
N ILE A 80 1.95 2.14 -8.18
CA ILE A 80 2.87 1.08 -7.74
C ILE A 80 4.29 1.61 -7.75
N SER A 81 5.05 1.27 -6.72
CA SER A 81 6.42 1.73 -6.59
C SER A 81 7.26 0.67 -5.88
N THR A 82 8.52 0.56 -6.27
CA THR A 82 9.49 -0.28 -5.57
C THR A 82 10.37 0.64 -4.74
N ILE A 83 10.47 0.35 -3.46
CA ILE A 83 11.27 1.17 -2.53
C ILE A 83 12.19 0.30 -1.70
N ASP A 84 13.28 0.89 -1.23
CA ASP A 84 14.16 0.24 -0.29
C ASP A 84 13.43 0.04 1.05
N LYS A 85 13.54 -1.15 1.64
CA LYS A 85 12.89 -1.46 2.92
C LYS A 85 13.29 -0.50 4.04
N SER A 86 14.49 0.05 3.97
CA SER A 86 14.98 0.98 4.99
C SER A 86 14.19 2.30 5.02
N LEU A 87 13.42 2.60 3.96
CA LEU A 87 12.59 3.81 3.92
C LEU A 87 11.30 3.67 4.71
N VAL A 88 10.92 2.46 5.12
CA VAL A 88 9.72 2.26 5.91
C VAL A 88 9.90 2.89 7.29
N LEU A 89 9.03 3.83 7.63
CA LEU A 89 9.10 4.55 8.89
C LEU A 89 8.46 3.74 10.02
N LYS A 90 7.33 3.08 9.73
CA LYS A 90 6.70 2.16 10.68
C LYS A 90 5.61 1.36 10.01
N ARG A 91 5.24 0.23 10.62
CA ARG A 91 4.07 -0.55 10.22
C ARG A 91 2.86 0.00 10.96
N LEU A 92 1.78 0.27 10.22
CA LEU A 92 0.54 0.79 10.79
C LEU A 92 -0.44 -0.32 11.14
N GLY A 93 -0.48 -1.37 10.35
CA GLY A 93 -1.39 -2.49 10.54
C GLY A 93 -1.32 -3.41 9.33
N SER A 94 -2.38 -4.16 9.08
CA SER A 94 -2.46 -5.02 7.90
C SER A 94 -3.90 -5.13 7.43
N LEU A 95 -4.07 -5.42 6.14
CA LEU A 95 -5.40 -5.59 5.55
C LEU A 95 -6.10 -6.81 6.14
N SER A 96 -7.42 -6.71 6.30
CA SER A 96 -8.25 -7.87 6.62
C SER A 96 -8.19 -8.87 5.45
N SER A 97 -8.61 -10.11 5.69
CA SER A 97 -8.63 -11.10 4.62
C SER A 97 -9.57 -10.67 3.49
N GLU A 98 -10.70 -10.05 3.80
CA GLU A 98 -11.63 -9.54 2.79
C GLU A 98 -10.97 -8.46 1.92
N ASP A 99 -10.30 -7.49 2.55
CA ASP A 99 -9.62 -6.43 1.81
C ASP A 99 -8.43 -6.97 1.03
N SER A 100 -7.73 -7.96 1.56
CA SER A 100 -6.65 -8.64 0.83
C SER A 100 -7.16 -9.34 -0.41
N ASP A 101 -8.31 -10.00 -0.33
CA ASP A 101 -8.92 -10.65 -1.50
C ASP A 101 -9.31 -9.62 -2.55
N SER A 102 -9.87 -8.48 -2.13
CA SER A 102 -10.22 -7.39 -3.03
C SER A 102 -8.97 -6.83 -3.73
N LEU A 103 -7.89 -6.66 -2.98
CA LEU A 103 -6.62 -6.20 -3.54
C LEU A 103 -6.08 -7.18 -4.57
N ASN A 104 -6.11 -8.48 -4.27
CA ASN A 104 -5.63 -9.50 -5.20
C ASN A 104 -6.44 -9.49 -6.50
N LYS A 105 -7.75 -9.30 -6.41
CA LYS A 105 -8.61 -9.19 -7.59
C LYS A 105 -8.21 -7.97 -8.43
N ILE A 106 -8.02 -6.83 -7.81
CA ILE A 106 -7.63 -5.61 -8.49
C ILE A 106 -6.25 -5.77 -9.15
N LEU A 107 -5.31 -6.39 -8.46
CA LEU A 107 -3.98 -6.63 -9.03
C LEU A 107 -4.04 -7.51 -10.27
N ARG A 108 -4.86 -8.56 -10.25
CA ARG A 108 -5.02 -9.43 -11.41
C ARG A 108 -5.58 -8.65 -12.60
N GLU A 109 -6.59 -7.82 -12.37
CA GLU A 109 -7.19 -6.99 -13.42
C GLU A 109 -6.21 -5.93 -13.92
N LEU A 110 -5.58 -5.21 -13.00
CA LEU A 110 -4.66 -4.13 -13.33
C LEU A 110 -3.46 -4.61 -14.13
N LEU A 111 -2.91 -5.75 -13.76
CA LEU A 111 -1.68 -6.29 -14.36
C LEU A 111 -1.95 -7.38 -15.38
N ALA A 112 -3.22 -7.70 -15.66
CA ALA A 112 -3.63 -8.69 -16.65
C ALA A 112 -3.06 -10.10 -16.36
N LEU A 113 -3.14 -10.49 -15.11
CA LEU A 113 -2.64 -11.80 -14.67
C LEU A 113 -3.71 -12.88 -14.73
#